data_fed70b2fc1cfa9a664860a176851c880
#
_entry.id   fed70b2fc1cfa9a664860a176851c880
#
_cell.length_a   1.000
_cell.length_b   1.000
_cell.length_c   1.000
_cell.angle_alpha   90.00
_cell.angle_beta   90.00
_cell.angle_gamma   90.00
#
_symmetry.space_group_name_H-M   'P 1'
#
loop_
_entity.id
_entity.type
_entity.pdbx_description
1 polymer ?
#
loop_
_entity_poly.entity_id
_entity_poly.type
_entity_poly.pdbx_seq_one_letter_code
_entity_poly.pdbx_strand_id
1 'polypeptide(L)'
;MVRIGRMASPAASPEFWLSRRDLMAALGAAALCPAWPATVSAQGRTAVALQARIDRIALRPDGPETPVWSLGNGDLRFRRGEVLDVTFGNELPVAAALDCRGLDGNPAAEPLASRAQLAAGAKDTFQLRLRHAGTFLCEPLLGDGSTAPVHPRPLIVTGTSPVAVDRDEVLLIEEWRLRPDGTAIPPGNDPKESTPFHTINGKTSYEVSAPANARLRLRFINGSQRSVLAVKLENLDVRVMAIDGQPAEPFPARNGALVLAPGSRTDVFVDAAGPAGTSFPILLHDGKQARPVGRLIVSNEPPIRPAPFPPAPPLPGNDMPAQLDLRGAARFELALGTPTEWFRPADFKPSAAPAFQAKAGRPVVLTLTNRGAIASVLRLHGHHFRLLDRLDDGWKPFWLDTLAVEPGQTQRIAFLAEYPGRYLIEQIATDWAAPRLVRWYSVQ
;
A
#
# COMPACT_ATOMS: atom_id res chain seq x y z
N MET A 1 -47.68 6.70 63.15
CA MET A 1 -48.13 8.07 62.95
C MET A 1 -47.45 8.62 61.67
N VAL A 2 -48.15 8.56 60.56
CA VAL A 2 -47.63 8.85 59.21
C VAL A 2 -48.11 10.26 58.84
N ARG A 3 -47.21 11.13 58.38
CA ARG A 3 -47.58 12.41 57.77
C ARG A 3 -47.26 12.38 56.30
N ILE A 4 -48.32 12.52 55.50
CA ILE A 4 -48.33 12.58 54.06
C ILE A 4 -47.95 14.01 53.63
N GLY A 5 -46.89 14.17 52.86
CA GLY A 5 -46.49 15.42 52.23
C GLY A 5 -47.09 15.53 50.84
N ARG A 6 -47.68 16.71 50.57
CA ARG A 6 -48.40 17.08 49.34
C ARG A 6 -47.48 17.10 48.12
N MET A 7 -48.00 16.53 47.02
CA MET A 7 -47.47 16.70 45.66
C MET A 7 -47.75 18.13 45.17
N ALA A 8 -46.74 18.77 44.59
CA ALA A 8 -46.88 20.01 43.84
C ALA A 8 -47.16 19.67 42.34
N SER A 9 -48.17 20.35 41.78
CA SER A 9 -48.51 20.27 40.35
C SER A 9 -47.41 20.85 39.47
N PRO A 10 -47.21 20.32 38.25
CA PRO A 10 -46.29 20.91 37.28
C PRO A 10 -46.92 22.14 36.62
N ALA A 11 -46.10 23.17 36.47
CA ALA A 11 -46.44 24.41 35.78
C ALA A 11 -46.68 24.16 34.26
N ALA A 12 -47.74 24.78 33.74
CA ALA A 12 -48.09 24.73 32.32
C ALA A 12 -47.05 25.47 31.46
N SER A 13 -46.63 24.84 30.38
CA SER A 13 -45.81 25.44 29.31
C SER A 13 -46.66 26.44 28.51
N PRO A 14 -46.12 27.61 28.10
CA PRO A 14 -46.85 28.53 27.23
C PRO A 14 -46.95 27.96 25.81
N GLU A 15 -48.16 27.76 25.32
CA GLU A 15 -48.45 27.46 23.92
C GLU A 15 -48.18 28.71 23.06
N PHE A 16 -47.19 28.67 22.19
CA PHE A 16 -46.95 29.69 21.18
C PHE A 16 -47.89 29.51 19.98
N TRP A 17 -48.93 30.34 19.90
CA TRP A 17 -49.78 30.45 18.71
C TRP A 17 -49.13 31.40 17.71
N LEU A 18 -48.57 30.87 16.59
CA LEU A 18 -48.11 31.69 15.47
C LEU A 18 -49.31 32.16 14.64
N SER A 19 -49.45 33.45 14.46
CA SER A 19 -50.51 34.03 13.63
C SER A 19 -50.21 33.82 12.15
N ARG A 20 -51.25 33.78 11.28
CA ARG A 20 -51.08 33.71 9.83
C ARG A 20 -50.18 34.80 9.24
N ARG A 21 -50.08 35.94 9.91
CA ARG A 21 -49.18 37.03 9.53
C ARG A 21 -47.71 36.72 9.79
N ASP A 22 -47.41 36.04 10.88
CA ASP A 22 -46.03 35.65 11.24
C ASP A 22 -45.50 34.53 10.30
N LEU A 23 -46.40 33.64 9.83
CA LEU A 23 -46.07 32.64 8.84
C LEU A 23 -45.75 33.23 7.46
N MET A 24 -46.49 34.28 7.06
CA MET A 24 -46.25 34.96 5.77
C MET A 24 -45.02 35.86 5.81
N ALA A 25 -44.63 36.40 6.96
CA ALA A 25 -43.38 37.13 7.15
C ALA A 25 -42.15 36.21 7.12
N ALA A 26 -42.27 34.98 7.65
CA ALA A 26 -41.22 33.96 7.60
C ALA A 26 -40.96 33.42 6.18
N LEU A 27 -42.02 33.31 5.35
CA LEU A 27 -41.91 32.90 3.95
C LEU A 27 -41.33 33.97 3.02
N GLY A 28 -41.50 35.28 3.36
CA GLY A 28 -40.92 36.40 2.60
C GLY A 28 -39.42 36.61 2.85
N ALA A 29 -38.87 36.17 3.99
CA ALA A 29 -37.48 36.33 4.34
C ALA A 29 -36.57 35.18 3.75
N ALA A 30 -37.16 34.09 3.31
CA ALA A 30 -36.41 32.96 2.72
C ALA A 30 -35.96 33.19 1.26
N ALA A 31 -36.42 34.28 0.60
CA ALA A 31 -36.13 34.55 -0.80
C ALA A 31 -34.87 35.42 -1.07
N LEU A 32 -34.16 35.84 -0.01
CA LEU A 32 -32.98 36.70 -0.11
C LEU A 32 -31.74 36.11 0.60
N CYS A 33 -31.63 34.79 0.74
CA CYS A 33 -30.32 34.19 1.01
C CYS A 33 -29.51 34.30 -0.28
N PRO A 34 -28.38 35.05 -0.32
CA PRO A 34 -27.45 34.94 -1.41
C PRO A 34 -27.02 33.49 -1.43
N ALA A 35 -27.25 32.80 -2.55
CA ALA A 35 -26.63 31.53 -2.80
C ALA A 35 -25.10 31.75 -2.69
N TRP A 36 -24.51 31.42 -1.56
CA TRP A 36 -23.09 31.30 -1.49
C TRP A 36 -22.71 30.27 -2.57
N PRO A 37 -21.86 30.65 -3.53
CA PRO A 37 -21.34 29.66 -4.44
C PRO A 37 -20.72 28.59 -3.55
N ALA A 38 -21.23 27.35 -3.61
CA ALA A 38 -20.51 26.21 -3.10
C ALA A 38 -19.12 26.34 -3.71
N THR A 39 -18.13 26.69 -2.91
CA THR A 39 -16.74 26.64 -3.31
C THR A 39 -16.50 25.19 -3.67
N VAL A 40 -16.66 24.86 -4.94
CA VAL A 40 -16.09 23.65 -5.53
C VAL A 40 -14.60 23.83 -5.24
N SER A 41 -14.14 23.16 -4.17
CA SER A 41 -12.72 23.08 -3.88
C SER A 41 -12.12 22.52 -5.16
N ALA A 42 -11.40 23.36 -5.90
CA ALA A 42 -10.66 22.92 -7.07
C ALA A 42 -9.75 21.79 -6.57
N GLN A 43 -10.05 20.56 -6.97
CA GLN A 43 -9.18 19.44 -6.65
C GLN A 43 -7.79 19.84 -7.12
N GLY A 44 -6.85 20.01 -6.17
CA GLY A 44 -5.50 20.47 -6.47
C GLY A 44 -4.90 19.53 -7.51
N ARG A 45 -4.58 20.06 -8.69
CA ARG A 45 -3.81 19.34 -9.71
C ARG A 45 -2.34 19.59 -9.45
N THR A 46 -1.57 18.52 -9.36
CA THR A 46 -0.13 18.57 -9.13
C THR A 46 0.59 17.94 -10.32
N ALA A 47 1.42 18.72 -11.01
CA ALA A 47 2.27 18.20 -12.07
C ALA A 47 3.44 17.40 -11.48
N VAL A 48 3.65 16.19 -11.97
CA VAL A 48 4.72 15.29 -11.51
C VAL A 48 5.44 14.71 -12.71
N ALA A 49 6.76 14.91 -12.78
CA ALA A 49 7.61 14.26 -13.76
C ALA A 49 8.30 13.05 -13.12
N LEU A 50 8.10 11.88 -13.71
CA LEU A 50 8.75 10.63 -13.33
C LEU A 50 9.53 10.09 -14.52
N GLN A 51 10.81 9.76 -14.31
CA GLN A 51 11.68 9.27 -15.37
C GLN A 51 12.26 7.94 -14.96
N ALA A 52 11.99 6.89 -15.73
CA ALA A 52 12.67 5.62 -15.60
C ALA A 52 14.08 5.78 -16.17
N ARG A 53 15.11 5.63 -15.34
CA ARG A 53 16.50 5.85 -15.70
C ARG A 53 17.44 4.90 -14.96
N ILE A 54 18.69 4.89 -15.40
CA ILE A 54 19.76 4.19 -14.69
C ILE A 54 20.31 5.12 -13.61
N ASP A 55 20.15 4.72 -12.36
CA ASP A 55 20.78 5.34 -11.20
C ASP A 55 21.87 4.42 -10.64
N ARG A 56 22.66 4.93 -9.69
CA ARG A 56 23.72 4.17 -9.01
C ARG A 56 23.51 4.27 -7.51
N ILE A 57 23.65 3.16 -6.81
CA ILE A 57 23.50 3.07 -5.35
C ILE A 57 24.76 2.47 -4.73
N ALA A 58 25.30 3.13 -3.71
CA ALA A 58 26.40 2.60 -2.89
C ALA A 58 25.85 1.57 -1.91
N LEU A 59 25.75 0.31 -2.32
CA LEU A 59 25.21 -0.78 -1.51
C LEU A 59 26.23 -1.34 -0.50
N ARG A 60 27.51 -1.16 -0.75
CA ARG A 60 28.63 -1.56 0.13
C ARG A 60 29.45 -0.35 0.48
N PRO A 61 29.86 -0.15 1.75
CA PRO A 61 30.62 1.04 2.17
C PRO A 61 31.89 1.30 1.35
N ASP A 62 32.61 0.25 0.99
CA ASP A 62 33.91 0.33 0.29
C ASP A 62 33.87 -0.34 -1.10
N GLY A 63 32.66 -0.57 -1.63
CA GLY A 63 32.43 -1.23 -2.92
C GLY A 63 32.09 -0.25 -4.05
N PRO A 64 32.15 -0.73 -5.30
CA PRO A 64 31.65 0.07 -6.42
C PRO A 64 30.15 0.31 -6.30
N GLU A 65 29.69 1.45 -6.81
CA GLU A 65 28.28 1.74 -6.92
C GLU A 65 27.58 0.75 -7.86
N THR A 66 26.44 0.24 -7.42
CA THR A 66 25.65 -0.72 -8.17
C THR A 66 24.65 0.00 -9.08
N PRO A 67 24.65 -0.26 -10.39
CA PRO A 67 23.63 0.28 -11.29
C PRO A 67 22.26 -0.36 -10.97
N VAL A 68 21.23 0.50 -10.94
CA VAL A 68 19.84 0.13 -10.74
C VAL A 68 18.94 0.89 -11.70
N TRP A 69 17.77 0.37 -11.98
CA TRP A 69 16.75 1.06 -12.76
C TRP A 69 15.69 1.63 -11.84
N SER A 70 15.54 2.95 -11.82
CA SER A 70 14.73 3.65 -10.83
C SER A 70 13.87 4.75 -11.44
N LEU A 71 12.98 5.30 -10.61
CA LEU A 71 12.21 6.53 -10.86
C LEU A 71 12.80 7.75 -10.13
N GLY A 72 14.04 7.68 -9.70
CA GLY A 72 14.72 8.66 -8.85
C GLY A 72 14.67 8.30 -7.38
N ASN A 73 15.32 9.12 -6.56
CA ASN A 73 15.55 8.87 -5.14
C ASN A 73 14.48 9.50 -4.24
N GLY A 74 14.40 9.03 -2.99
CA GLY A 74 13.47 9.50 -1.95
C GLY A 74 12.02 9.09 -2.20
N ASP A 75 11.17 9.40 -1.24
CA ASP A 75 9.75 9.14 -1.33
C ASP A 75 8.99 10.30 -1.99
N LEU A 76 7.89 9.96 -2.66
CA LEU A 76 6.92 10.91 -3.18
C LEU A 76 5.87 11.17 -2.10
N ARG A 77 5.54 12.45 -1.82
CA ARG A 77 4.54 12.79 -0.80
C ARG A 77 3.46 13.69 -1.36
N PHE A 78 2.22 13.25 -1.22
CA PHE A 78 1.01 13.95 -1.69
C PHE A 78 -0.11 13.84 -0.65
N ARG A 79 -1.26 14.45 -0.96
CA ARG A 79 -2.45 14.39 -0.11
C ARG A 79 -3.57 13.60 -0.78
N ARG A 80 -4.37 12.94 0.02
CA ARG A 80 -5.59 12.28 -0.43
C ARG A 80 -6.52 13.29 -1.14
N GLY A 81 -7.06 12.87 -2.29
CA GLY A 81 -7.94 13.69 -3.12
C GLY A 81 -7.21 14.47 -4.21
N GLU A 82 -5.87 14.59 -4.17
CA GLU A 82 -5.11 15.19 -5.27
C GLU A 82 -5.23 14.37 -6.55
N VAL A 83 -5.16 15.08 -7.68
CA VAL A 83 -5.00 14.48 -9.01
C VAL A 83 -3.62 14.84 -9.52
N LEU A 84 -2.79 13.85 -9.76
CA LEU A 84 -1.47 14.05 -10.32
C LEU A 84 -1.56 14.05 -11.85
N ASP A 85 -1.09 15.13 -12.47
CA ASP A 85 -0.81 15.18 -13.90
C ASP A 85 0.60 14.64 -14.12
N VAL A 86 0.71 13.34 -14.40
CA VAL A 86 1.98 12.63 -14.51
C VAL A 86 2.54 12.74 -15.92
N THR A 87 3.78 13.17 -16.03
CA THR A 87 4.61 13.00 -17.22
C THR A 87 5.61 11.88 -16.94
N PHE A 88 5.43 10.72 -17.57
CA PHE A 88 6.35 9.60 -17.47
C PHE A 88 7.27 9.55 -18.68
N GLY A 89 8.58 9.56 -18.45
CA GLY A 89 9.61 9.41 -19.47
C GLY A 89 10.39 8.11 -19.28
N ASN A 90 10.75 7.45 -20.37
CA ASN A 90 11.57 6.25 -20.37
C ASN A 90 12.96 6.55 -20.93
N GLU A 91 13.97 6.67 -20.09
CA GLU A 91 15.38 6.84 -20.45
C GLU A 91 16.16 5.50 -20.37
N LEU A 92 15.48 4.38 -20.07
CA LEU A 92 16.07 3.06 -20.07
C LEU A 92 16.27 2.55 -21.51
N PRO A 93 17.22 1.63 -21.73
CA PRO A 93 17.48 1.06 -23.05
C PRO A 93 16.42 0.04 -23.51
N VAL A 94 15.44 -0.27 -22.67
CA VAL A 94 14.33 -1.21 -22.94
C VAL A 94 12.98 -0.53 -22.76
N ALA A 95 11.93 -1.14 -23.29
CA ALA A 95 10.57 -0.64 -23.08
C ALA A 95 10.15 -0.73 -21.61
N ALA A 96 9.50 0.31 -21.11
CA ALA A 96 9.04 0.41 -19.73
C ALA A 96 7.67 1.11 -19.63
N ALA A 97 6.87 0.72 -18.64
CA ALA A 97 5.67 1.43 -18.22
C ALA A 97 5.80 1.86 -16.76
N LEU A 98 5.03 2.84 -16.32
CA LEU A 98 4.93 3.18 -14.91
C LEU A 98 3.90 2.28 -14.23
N ASP A 99 4.30 1.63 -13.15
CA ASP A 99 3.42 0.91 -12.25
C ASP A 99 3.43 1.57 -10.87
N CYS A 100 2.23 1.88 -10.33
CA CYS A 100 2.08 2.40 -8.97
C CYS A 100 1.15 1.49 -8.17
N ARG A 101 1.72 0.70 -7.27
CA ARG A 101 1.04 -0.33 -6.48
C ARG A 101 0.07 0.27 -5.47
N GLY A 102 -1.14 -0.31 -5.38
CA GLY A 102 -2.16 0.01 -4.39
C GLY A 102 -3.01 1.24 -4.72
N LEU A 103 -2.84 1.88 -5.88
CA LEU A 103 -3.68 3.00 -6.30
C LEU A 103 -4.95 2.50 -6.97
N ASP A 104 -6.06 2.44 -6.23
CA ASP A 104 -7.34 1.99 -6.75
C ASP A 104 -7.98 2.96 -7.75
N GLY A 105 -8.76 2.41 -8.68
CA GLY A 105 -9.63 3.16 -9.56
C GLY A 105 -8.95 4.10 -10.56
N ASN A 106 -7.78 3.70 -11.09
CA ASN A 106 -7.03 4.46 -12.10
C ASN A 106 -6.91 3.71 -13.44
N PRO A 107 -8.01 3.27 -14.07
CA PRO A 107 -7.96 2.41 -15.26
C PRO A 107 -7.25 3.06 -16.46
N ALA A 108 -7.34 4.39 -16.61
CA ALA A 108 -6.66 5.10 -17.69
C ALA A 108 -5.13 5.15 -17.53
N ALA A 109 -4.63 4.91 -16.32
CA ALA A 109 -3.19 4.87 -16.02
C ALA A 109 -2.64 3.44 -15.92
N GLU A 110 -3.51 2.44 -16.10
CA GLU A 110 -3.14 1.03 -15.90
C GLU A 110 -2.08 0.58 -16.93
N PRO A 111 -0.90 0.13 -16.46
CA PRO A 111 0.16 -0.32 -17.35
C PRO A 111 -0.28 -1.53 -18.16
N LEU A 112 0.21 -1.68 -19.36
CA LEU A 112 -0.06 -2.73 -20.34
C LEU A 112 -1.54 -2.84 -20.78
N ALA A 113 -2.48 -2.75 -19.87
CA ALA A 113 -3.90 -2.93 -20.16
C ALA A 113 -4.55 -1.70 -20.84
N SER A 114 -4.12 -0.50 -20.45
CA SER A 114 -4.58 0.78 -21.01
C SER A 114 -3.44 1.62 -21.59
N ARG A 115 -2.22 1.45 -21.07
CA ARG A 115 -1.01 2.14 -21.51
C ARG A 115 0.05 1.16 -21.93
N ALA A 116 0.46 1.26 -23.19
CA ALA A 116 1.56 0.45 -23.69
C ALA A 116 2.88 0.84 -23.00
N GLN A 117 3.84 -0.08 -22.99
CA GLN A 117 5.21 0.25 -22.60
C GLN A 117 5.78 1.28 -23.57
N LEU A 118 6.46 2.27 -23.03
CA LEU A 118 7.16 3.30 -23.80
C LEU A 118 8.50 2.77 -24.29
N ALA A 119 8.80 3.00 -25.55
CA ALA A 119 10.15 2.78 -26.08
C ALA A 119 11.18 3.70 -25.39
N ALA A 120 12.45 3.36 -25.51
CA ALA A 120 13.56 4.20 -25.04
C ALA A 120 13.45 5.62 -25.61
N GLY A 121 13.58 6.64 -24.76
CA GLY A 121 13.47 8.06 -25.10
C GLY A 121 12.04 8.60 -25.23
N ALA A 122 11.01 7.74 -25.20
CA ALA A 122 9.63 8.17 -25.31
C ALA A 122 9.07 8.73 -23.99
N LYS A 123 8.03 9.57 -24.11
CA LYS A 123 7.28 10.14 -22.96
C LYS A 123 5.79 9.96 -23.18
N ASP A 124 5.06 9.89 -22.07
CA ASP A 124 3.61 9.82 -22.04
C ASP A 124 3.05 10.64 -20.89
N THR A 125 1.81 11.11 -21.01
CA THR A 125 1.14 11.91 -19.99
C THR A 125 -0.20 11.31 -19.64
N PHE A 126 -0.51 11.27 -18.33
CA PHE A 126 -1.78 10.75 -17.83
C PHE A 126 -2.06 11.24 -16.42
N GLN A 127 -3.25 10.96 -15.94
CA GLN A 127 -3.65 11.34 -14.59
C GLN A 127 -3.67 10.14 -13.65
N LEU A 128 -3.23 10.38 -12.41
CA LEU A 128 -3.40 9.49 -11.27
C LEU A 128 -4.24 10.19 -10.21
N ARG A 129 -5.34 9.59 -9.81
CA ARG A 129 -6.16 10.06 -8.70
C ARG A 129 -5.75 9.36 -7.41
N LEU A 130 -5.42 10.14 -6.39
CA LEU A 130 -5.04 9.65 -5.08
C LEU A 130 -6.27 9.53 -4.18
N ARG A 131 -7.03 8.44 -4.34
CA ARG A 131 -8.30 8.22 -3.65
C ARG A 131 -8.12 7.89 -2.18
N HIS A 132 -7.05 7.18 -1.84
CA HIS A 132 -6.78 6.64 -0.52
C HIS A 132 -5.52 7.25 0.06
N ALA A 133 -5.54 7.51 1.37
CA ALA A 133 -4.34 7.82 2.14
C ALA A 133 -3.63 6.51 2.51
N GLY A 134 -2.31 6.49 2.48
CA GLY A 134 -1.57 5.28 2.81
C GLY A 134 -0.15 5.26 2.29
N THR A 135 0.43 4.06 2.30
CA THR A 135 1.78 3.77 1.83
C THR A 135 1.68 2.95 0.55
N PHE A 136 2.25 3.47 -0.53
CA PHE A 136 2.22 2.93 -1.88
C PHE A 136 3.62 2.84 -2.45
N LEU A 137 3.77 2.24 -3.64
CA LEU A 137 5.06 1.99 -4.25
C LEU A 137 4.97 2.17 -5.77
N CYS A 138 5.85 2.98 -6.36
CA CYS A 138 5.94 3.15 -7.81
C CYS A 138 7.25 2.53 -8.33
N GLU A 139 7.19 1.88 -9.50
CA GLU A 139 8.35 1.26 -10.14
C GLU A 139 8.20 1.25 -11.67
N PRO A 140 9.30 1.14 -12.42
CA PRO A 140 9.24 0.78 -13.82
C PRO A 140 8.78 -0.68 -13.98
N LEU A 141 7.70 -0.90 -14.71
CA LEU A 141 7.31 -2.23 -15.18
C LEU A 141 8.00 -2.50 -16.51
N LEU A 142 8.91 -3.45 -16.49
CA LEU A 142 9.80 -3.72 -17.61
C LEU A 142 9.29 -4.86 -18.48
N GLY A 143 9.58 -4.77 -19.78
CA GLY A 143 9.57 -5.91 -20.68
C GLY A 143 10.78 -6.83 -20.45
N ASP A 144 11.22 -7.49 -21.50
CA ASP A 144 12.43 -8.32 -21.45
C ASP A 144 13.71 -7.48 -21.54
N GLY A 145 14.85 -8.07 -21.19
CA GLY A 145 16.16 -7.47 -21.35
C GLY A 145 16.65 -6.61 -20.19
N SER A 146 16.05 -6.74 -19.00
CA SER A 146 16.58 -6.10 -17.81
C SER A 146 18.01 -6.56 -17.51
N THR A 147 18.92 -5.60 -17.44
CA THR A 147 20.35 -5.85 -17.10
C THR A 147 20.69 -5.43 -15.69
N ALA A 148 19.78 -4.75 -14.99
CA ALA A 148 19.93 -4.33 -13.60
C ALA A 148 18.58 -4.46 -12.86
N PRO A 149 18.61 -4.64 -11.53
CA PRO A 149 17.37 -4.70 -10.75
C PRO A 149 16.67 -3.36 -10.72
N VAL A 150 15.34 -3.41 -10.56
CA VAL A 150 14.52 -2.23 -10.31
C VAL A 150 14.64 -1.83 -8.86
N HIS A 151 14.91 -0.54 -8.63
CA HIS A 151 14.82 0.13 -7.35
C HIS A 151 13.50 0.92 -7.30
N PRO A 152 12.50 0.45 -6.53
CA PRO A 152 11.20 1.09 -6.50
C PRO A 152 11.23 2.38 -5.68
N ARG A 153 10.28 3.27 -5.94
CA ARG A 153 10.15 4.55 -5.26
C ARG A 153 8.89 4.58 -4.38
N PRO A 154 9.00 4.78 -3.05
CA PRO A 154 7.86 4.92 -2.17
C PRO A 154 6.98 6.11 -2.55
N LEU A 155 5.66 5.92 -2.46
CA LEU A 155 4.66 6.96 -2.63
C LEU A 155 3.79 7.02 -1.38
N ILE A 156 3.83 8.13 -0.66
CA ILE A 156 3.09 8.36 0.57
C ILE A 156 1.96 9.34 0.29
N VAL A 157 0.75 8.91 0.56
CA VAL A 157 -0.43 9.78 0.48
C VAL A 157 -0.92 10.05 1.90
N THR A 158 -0.84 11.31 2.32
CA THR A 158 -1.30 11.74 3.63
C THR A 158 -2.81 11.95 3.62
N GLY A 159 -3.48 11.61 4.72
CA GLY A 159 -4.90 11.86 4.94
C GLY A 159 -5.20 13.34 5.19
N THR A 160 -6.48 13.67 5.27
CA THR A 160 -6.96 15.03 5.60
C THR A 160 -6.89 15.33 7.09
N SER A 161 -6.92 14.30 7.94
CA SER A 161 -6.84 14.44 9.39
C SER A 161 -5.42 14.15 9.88
N PRO A 162 -4.89 14.93 10.83
CA PRO A 162 -3.59 14.68 11.41
C PRO A 162 -3.57 13.35 12.18
N VAL A 163 -2.45 12.68 12.15
CA VAL A 163 -2.19 11.46 12.92
C VAL A 163 -1.22 11.81 14.04
N ALA A 164 -1.53 11.39 15.27
CA ALA A 164 -0.73 11.70 16.45
C ALA A 164 0.56 10.85 16.50
N VAL A 165 1.54 11.24 15.71
CA VAL A 165 2.89 10.69 15.69
C VAL A 165 3.90 11.84 15.66
N ASP A 166 5.07 11.60 16.24
CA ASP A 166 6.16 12.58 16.29
C ASP A 166 7.09 12.45 15.06
N ARG A 167 7.17 11.23 14.52
CA ARG A 167 7.95 10.92 13.32
C ARG A 167 7.21 9.95 12.42
N ASP A 168 7.42 10.09 11.11
CA ASP A 168 6.83 9.27 10.05
C ASP A 168 7.96 8.86 9.10
N GLU A 169 8.45 7.62 9.27
CA GLU A 169 9.63 7.09 8.59
C GLU A 169 9.25 6.00 7.59
N VAL A 170 9.79 6.07 6.40
CA VAL A 170 9.65 5.05 5.36
C VAL A 170 10.86 4.12 5.42
N LEU A 171 10.60 2.82 5.52
CA LEU A 171 11.62 1.76 5.55
C LEU A 171 11.41 0.86 4.32
N LEU A 172 12.03 1.21 3.22
CA LEU A 172 12.07 0.40 2.01
C LEU A 172 13.14 -0.69 2.17
N ILE A 173 12.69 -1.94 2.30
CA ILE A 173 13.58 -3.09 2.47
C ILE A 173 13.74 -3.77 1.11
N GLU A 174 14.97 -3.96 0.68
CA GLU A 174 15.30 -4.56 -0.60
C GLU A 174 16.29 -5.69 -0.44
N GLU A 175 16.13 -6.75 -1.24
CA GLU A 175 17.10 -7.82 -1.39
C GLU A 175 17.93 -7.60 -2.65
N TRP A 176 19.22 -7.82 -2.52
CA TRP A 176 20.21 -7.66 -3.58
C TRP A 176 21.00 -8.96 -3.79
N ARG A 177 21.29 -9.25 -5.03
CA ARG A 177 22.18 -10.35 -5.45
C ARG A 177 23.33 -9.75 -6.25
N LEU A 178 24.49 -9.58 -5.63
CA LEU A 178 25.64 -8.92 -6.27
C LEU A 178 26.66 -9.93 -6.80
N ARG A 179 27.19 -9.62 -7.97
CA ARG A 179 28.39 -10.24 -8.50
C ARG A 179 29.64 -9.68 -7.80
N PRO A 180 30.81 -10.34 -7.94
CA PRO A 180 32.07 -9.82 -7.37
C PRO A 180 32.44 -8.42 -7.88
N ASP A 181 32.09 -8.07 -9.11
CA ASP A 181 32.32 -6.75 -9.71
C ASP A 181 31.39 -5.63 -9.22
N GLY A 182 30.48 -5.94 -8.30
CA GLY A 182 29.52 -4.99 -7.74
C GLY A 182 28.26 -4.81 -8.57
N THR A 183 28.11 -5.45 -9.72
CA THR A 183 26.86 -5.44 -10.48
C THR A 183 25.83 -6.34 -9.83
N ALA A 184 24.57 -5.90 -9.83
CA ALA A 184 23.47 -6.69 -9.29
C ALA A 184 22.87 -7.61 -10.36
N ILE A 185 22.51 -8.83 -9.94
CA ILE A 185 21.78 -9.78 -10.77
C ILE A 185 20.29 -9.41 -10.69
N PRO A 186 19.62 -9.02 -11.79
CA PRO A 186 18.22 -8.71 -11.75
C PRO A 186 17.36 -9.97 -11.56
N PRO A 187 16.18 -9.86 -10.92
CA PRO A 187 15.22 -10.96 -10.86
C PRO A 187 14.82 -11.46 -12.25
N GLY A 188 14.54 -12.75 -12.35
CA GLY A 188 14.32 -13.44 -13.63
C GLY A 188 15.59 -14.05 -14.22
N ASN A 189 16.75 -13.84 -13.59
CA ASN A 189 18.03 -14.46 -13.95
C ASN A 189 18.51 -15.38 -12.83
N ASP A 190 19.33 -16.37 -13.22
CA ASP A 190 19.88 -17.35 -12.27
C ASP A 190 20.89 -16.69 -11.30
N PRO A 191 20.66 -16.76 -9.98
CA PRO A 191 21.51 -16.12 -8.99
C PRO A 191 22.67 -17.01 -8.50
N LYS A 192 23.05 -18.07 -9.21
CA LYS A 192 23.89 -19.21 -8.75
C LYS A 192 25.09 -18.85 -7.87
N GLU A 193 25.76 -17.74 -8.12
CA GLU A 193 27.04 -17.41 -7.46
C GLU A 193 26.89 -16.22 -6.48
N SER A 194 25.68 -15.86 -6.11
CA SER A 194 25.43 -14.68 -5.26
C SER A 194 24.81 -15.05 -3.93
N THR A 195 25.32 -14.43 -2.87
CA THR A 195 24.67 -14.46 -1.56
C THR A 195 23.69 -13.29 -1.45
N PRO A 196 22.43 -13.52 -0.99
CA PRO A 196 21.50 -12.43 -0.78
C PRO A 196 21.98 -11.53 0.36
N PHE A 197 21.83 -10.23 0.19
CA PHE A 197 21.95 -9.29 1.28
C PHE A 197 20.82 -8.27 1.20
N HIS A 198 20.55 -7.59 2.31
CA HIS A 198 19.42 -6.72 2.42
C HIS A 198 19.84 -5.30 2.83
N THR A 199 19.07 -4.34 2.36
CA THR A 199 19.22 -2.94 2.76
C THR A 199 17.89 -2.38 3.22
N ILE A 200 17.94 -1.37 4.11
CA ILE A 200 16.82 -0.46 4.38
C ILE A 200 17.21 0.89 3.82
N ASN A 201 16.44 1.41 2.88
CA ASN A 201 16.71 2.70 2.21
C ASN A 201 18.14 2.76 1.63
N GLY A 202 18.59 1.68 1.01
CA GLY A 202 19.93 1.54 0.42
C GLY A 202 21.07 1.31 1.43
N LYS A 203 20.80 1.25 2.74
CA LYS A 203 21.82 1.06 3.78
C LYS A 203 21.78 -0.35 4.35
N THR A 204 22.95 -0.95 4.56
CA THR A 204 23.09 -2.30 5.18
C THR A 204 22.97 -2.25 6.71
N SER A 205 23.09 -1.07 7.31
CA SER A 205 22.82 -0.82 8.72
C SER A 205 22.04 0.48 8.85
N TYR A 206 20.71 0.38 8.99
CA TYR A 206 19.82 1.53 9.06
C TYR A 206 19.61 1.95 10.52
N GLU A 207 19.71 3.24 10.79
CA GLU A 207 19.44 3.79 12.11
C GLU A 207 18.36 4.85 12.03
N VAL A 208 17.39 4.75 12.94
CA VAL A 208 16.45 5.82 13.23
C VAL A 208 16.58 6.20 14.69
N SER A 209 16.79 7.50 14.97
CA SER A 209 16.94 8.02 16.33
C SER A 209 15.75 8.88 16.69
N ALA A 210 15.21 8.76 17.90
CA ALA A 210 14.10 9.56 18.37
C ALA A 210 14.24 9.84 19.88
N PRO A 211 13.74 10.99 20.39
CA PRO A 211 13.69 11.27 21.81
C PRO A 211 12.87 10.25 22.59
N ALA A 212 13.16 10.08 23.87
CA ALA A 212 12.36 9.19 24.73
C ALA A 212 10.88 9.56 24.69
N ASN A 213 10.03 8.54 24.69
CA ASN A 213 8.57 8.61 24.58
C ASN A 213 8.03 9.17 23.27
N ALA A 214 8.86 9.34 22.24
CA ALA A 214 8.40 9.69 20.90
C ALA A 214 7.63 8.51 20.29
N ARG A 215 6.48 8.80 19.68
CA ARG A 215 5.74 7.83 18.85
C ARG A 215 6.17 7.94 17.40
N LEU A 216 6.61 6.83 16.83
CA LEU A 216 6.99 6.74 15.43
C LEU A 216 5.95 5.94 14.65
N ARG A 217 5.60 6.44 13.47
CA ARG A 217 5.00 5.64 12.39
C ARG A 217 6.12 5.12 11.52
N LEU A 218 6.33 3.81 11.54
CA LEU A 218 7.29 3.15 10.67
C LEU A 218 6.52 2.49 9.52
N ARG A 219 6.82 2.88 8.28
CA ARG A 219 6.18 2.40 7.06
C ARG A 219 7.09 1.38 6.41
N PHE A 220 6.90 0.11 6.73
CA PHE A 220 7.64 -0.98 6.14
C PHE A 220 7.12 -1.28 4.74
N ILE A 221 8.01 -1.27 3.77
CA ILE A 221 7.74 -1.62 2.37
C ILE A 221 8.69 -2.75 1.99
N ASN A 222 8.15 -3.87 1.52
CA ASN A 222 8.97 -4.90 0.90
C ASN A 222 9.22 -4.54 -0.56
N GLY A 223 10.35 -3.92 -0.84
CA GLY A 223 10.84 -3.63 -2.19
C GLY A 223 11.55 -4.80 -2.87
N SER A 224 11.75 -5.93 -2.15
CA SER A 224 12.30 -7.14 -2.76
C SER A 224 11.34 -7.68 -3.81
N GLN A 225 11.86 -8.06 -4.96
CA GLN A 225 11.00 -8.45 -6.08
C GLN A 225 10.58 -9.92 -6.06
N ARG A 226 11.19 -10.75 -5.21
CA ARG A 226 10.92 -12.19 -5.14
C ARG A 226 10.79 -12.75 -3.73
N SER A 227 11.33 -12.10 -2.72
CA SER A 227 11.45 -12.68 -1.39
C SER A 227 10.34 -12.21 -0.46
N VAL A 228 9.68 -13.15 0.21
CA VAL A 228 8.86 -12.85 1.39
C VAL A 228 9.81 -12.53 2.54
N LEU A 229 9.61 -11.40 3.18
CA LEU A 229 10.44 -10.93 4.29
C LEU A 229 9.70 -11.07 5.62
N ALA A 230 10.36 -11.61 6.62
CA ALA A 230 9.89 -11.55 7.99
C ALA A 230 10.76 -10.53 8.76
N VAL A 231 10.17 -9.41 9.13
CA VAL A 231 10.82 -8.33 9.87
C VAL A 231 10.40 -8.40 11.32
N LYS A 232 11.33 -8.30 12.25
CA LYS A 232 11.06 -8.28 13.70
C LYS A 232 11.69 -7.05 14.34
N LEU A 233 10.88 -6.32 15.10
CA LEU A 233 11.37 -5.27 16.00
C LEU A 233 11.46 -5.85 17.39
N GLU A 234 12.68 -5.98 17.90
CA GLU A 234 12.89 -6.59 19.21
C GLU A 234 12.63 -5.61 20.35
N ASN A 235 12.01 -6.12 21.42
CA ASN A 235 11.75 -5.39 22.67
C ASN A 235 10.91 -4.11 22.50
N LEU A 236 10.07 -4.07 21.45
CA LEU A 236 9.11 -3.00 21.22
C LEU A 236 7.67 -3.55 21.19
N ASP A 237 6.73 -2.76 21.71
CA ASP A 237 5.30 -2.96 21.43
C ASP A 237 5.03 -2.43 20.03
N VAL A 238 4.79 -3.34 19.09
CA VAL A 238 4.57 -3.03 17.67
C VAL A 238 3.10 -3.15 17.37
N ARG A 239 2.46 -2.04 17.02
CA ARG A 239 1.05 -1.98 16.64
C ARG A 239 0.90 -1.79 15.14
N VAL A 240 0.28 -2.77 14.49
CA VAL A 240 -0.10 -2.66 13.08
C VAL A 240 -1.28 -1.71 12.96
N MET A 241 -1.13 -0.70 12.11
CA MET A 241 -2.11 0.37 11.90
C MET A 241 -2.71 0.36 10.49
N ALA A 242 -1.95 -0.09 9.50
CA ALA A 242 -2.40 -0.22 8.11
C ALA A 242 -1.65 -1.35 7.41
N ILE A 243 -2.31 -1.99 6.44
CA ILE A 243 -1.72 -3.01 5.56
C ILE A 243 -2.06 -2.63 4.12
N ASP A 244 -1.08 -2.76 3.23
CA ASP A 244 -1.20 -2.44 1.79
C ASP A 244 -1.83 -1.06 1.50
N GLY A 245 -1.50 -0.06 2.35
CA GLY A 245 -2.02 1.30 2.21
C GLY A 245 -3.41 1.51 2.81
N GLN A 246 -4.10 0.48 3.31
CA GLN A 246 -5.42 0.61 3.90
C GLN A 246 -5.37 0.53 5.44
N PRO A 247 -6.05 1.47 6.15
CA PRO A 247 -6.18 1.41 7.59
C PRO A 247 -6.77 0.08 8.06
N ALA A 248 -6.25 -0.44 9.16
CA ALA A 248 -6.77 -1.61 9.85
C ALA A 248 -7.20 -1.24 11.28
N GLU A 249 -8.07 -2.03 11.89
CA GLU A 249 -8.27 -1.97 13.33
C GLU A 249 -6.91 -2.26 14.00
N PRO A 250 -6.41 -1.40 14.89
CA PRO A 250 -5.07 -1.57 15.45
C PRO A 250 -4.92 -2.90 16.23
N PHE A 251 -3.93 -3.67 15.88
CA PHE A 251 -3.64 -4.92 16.57
C PHE A 251 -2.13 -5.09 16.84
N PRO A 252 -1.74 -5.81 17.91
CA PRO A 252 -0.33 -6.05 18.18
C PRO A 252 0.27 -7.01 17.15
N ALA A 253 1.45 -6.69 16.64
CA ALA A 253 2.23 -7.63 15.84
C ALA A 253 2.68 -8.79 16.73
N ARG A 254 2.37 -10.02 16.33
CA ARG A 254 2.72 -11.21 17.12
C ARG A 254 4.25 -11.31 17.29
N ASN A 255 4.71 -11.23 18.52
CA ASN A 255 6.14 -11.20 18.87
C ASN A 255 6.93 -10.08 18.17
N GLY A 256 6.29 -8.95 17.86
CA GLY A 256 6.89 -7.85 17.12
C GLY A 256 7.25 -8.19 15.65
N ALA A 257 6.72 -9.27 15.09
CA ALA A 257 7.05 -9.76 13.76
C ALA A 257 6.00 -9.37 12.70
N LEU A 258 6.49 -8.93 11.55
CA LEU A 258 5.73 -8.59 10.35
C LEU A 258 6.17 -9.53 9.21
N VAL A 259 5.22 -10.08 8.46
CA VAL A 259 5.50 -10.88 7.27
C VAL A 259 5.01 -10.11 6.05
N LEU A 260 5.92 -9.80 5.16
CA LEU A 260 5.70 -8.94 4.00
C LEU A 260 5.99 -9.71 2.71
N ALA A 261 4.98 -9.96 1.90
CA ALA A 261 5.18 -10.46 0.53
C ALA A 261 5.84 -9.39 -0.34
N PRO A 262 6.48 -9.74 -1.47
CA PRO A 262 7.01 -8.78 -2.44
C PRO A 262 6.00 -7.71 -2.82
N GLY A 263 6.32 -6.44 -2.54
CA GLY A 263 5.45 -5.30 -2.77
C GLY A 263 4.41 -5.01 -1.69
N SER A 264 4.25 -5.85 -0.65
CA SER A 264 3.39 -5.55 0.50
C SER A 264 3.94 -4.41 1.35
N ARG A 265 3.04 -3.71 2.01
CA ARG A 265 3.34 -2.55 2.85
C ARG A 265 2.60 -2.69 4.18
N THR A 266 3.28 -2.40 5.28
CA THR A 266 2.68 -2.40 6.62
C THR A 266 3.15 -1.19 7.40
N ASP A 267 2.19 -0.39 7.84
CA ASP A 267 2.47 0.74 8.72
C ASP A 267 2.26 0.31 10.17
N VAL A 268 3.25 0.57 11.00
CA VAL A 268 3.16 0.26 12.43
C VAL A 268 3.44 1.50 13.27
N PHE A 269 2.87 1.52 14.48
CA PHE A 269 3.26 2.46 15.52
C PHE A 269 4.14 1.76 16.53
N VAL A 270 5.19 2.46 16.94
CA VAL A 270 6.07 2.10 18.04
C VAL A 270 6.36 3.34 18.88
N ASP A 271 6.52 3.18 20.18
CA ASP A 271 6.95 4.25 21.06
C ASP A 271 8.42 4.00 21.47
N ALA A 272 9.27 5.02 21.35
CA ALA A 272 10.68 4.95 21.78
C ALA A 272 10.79 4.97 23.30
N ALA A 273 10.31 3.90 23.94
CA ALA A 273 10.23 3.80 25.39
C ALA A 273 11.56 3.32 25.97
N GLY A 274 12.15 4.10 26.90
CA GLY A 274 13.39 3.74 27.56
C GLY A 274 14.29 4.94 27.81
N PRO A 275 15.37 4.76 28.57
CA PRO A 275 16.38 5.80 28.76
C PRO A 275 17.18 6.06 27.48
N ALA A 276 17.81 7.22 27.40
CA ALA A 276 18.72 7.59 26.32
C ALA A 276 19.79 6.50 26.08
N GLY A 277 20.08 6.20 24.82
CA GLY A 277 21.00 5.15 24.39
C GLY A 277 20.37 3.75 24.29
N THR A 278 19.11 3.56 24.73
CA THR A 278 18.42 2.28 24.49
C THR A 278 18.31 2.02 22.99
N SER A 279 18.66 0.79 22.58
CA SER A 279 18.66 0.36 21.19
C SER A 279 17.71 -0.82 21.00
N PHE A 280 16.85 -0.70 19.98
CA PHE A 280 15.87 -1.73 19.60
C PHE A 280 16.25 -2.26 18.20
N PRO A 281 16.79 -3.49 18.10
CA PRO A 281 17.18 -4.07 16.83
C PRO A 281 16.00 -4.28 15.89
N ILE A 282 16.22 -4.00 14.59
CA ILE A 282 15.36 -4.40 13.48
C ILE A 282 16.03 -5.61 12.84
N LEU A 283 15.42 -6.78 12.99
CA LEU A 283 15.93 -8.04 12.48
C LEU A 283 15.15 -8.45 11.24
N LEU A 284 15.85 -9.01 10.28
CA LEU A 284 15.26 -9.66 9.12
C LEU A 284 15.51 -11.16 9.23
N HIS A 285 14.46 -11.97 9.08
CA HIS A 285 14.55 -13.42 9.06
C HIS A 285 14.43 -13.93 7.62
N ASP A 286 15.41 -14.66 7.16
CA ASP A 286 15.51 -15.18 5.78
C ASP A 286 14.96 -16.61 5.62
N GLY A 287 14.21 -17.10 6.62
CA GLY A 287 13.73 -18.49 6.70
C GLY A 287 14.66 -19.41 7.48
N LYS A 288 15.93 -19.06 7.69
CA LYS A 288 16.93 -19.86 8.41
C LYS A 288 17.45 -19.16 9.66
N GLN A 289 17.77 -17.88 9.56
CA GLN A 289 18.34 -17.10 10.67
C GLN A 289 17.84 -15.66 10.67
N ALA A 290 17.84 -15.05 11.85
CA ALA A 290 17.60 -13.62 12.01
C ALA A 290 18.92 -12.85 11.90
N ARG A 291 18.91 -11.75 11.14
CA ARG A 291 20.07 -10.87 10.97
C ARG A 291 19.67 -9.43 11.26
N PRO A 292 20.49 -8.65 11.98
CA PRO A 292 20.22 -7.22 12.18
C PRO A 292 20.42 -6.48 10.85
N VAL A 293 19.43 -5.67 10.46
CA VAL A 293 19.46 -4.80 9.27
C VAL A 293 19.33 -3.33 9.63
N GLY A 294 18.99 -3.04 10.88
CA GLY A 294 18.88 -1.70 11.41
C GLY A 294 18.53 -1.69 12.90
N ARG A 295 18.32 -0.48 13.43
CA ARG A 295 17.91 -0.27 14.82
C ARG A 295 17.18 1.06 15.01
N LEU A 296 16.27 1.09 15.98
CA LEU A 296 15.74 2.31 16.58
C LEU A 296 16.58 2.62 17.83
N ILE A 297 17.00 3.87 17.99
CA ILE A 297 17.80 4.35 19.13
C ILE A 297 17.04 5.47 19.84
N VAL A 298 16.93 5.37 21.16
CA VAL A 298 16.50 6.50 21.98
C VAL A 298 17.62 7.52 22.04
N SER A 299 17.39 8.72 21.51
CA SER A 299 18.41 9.78 21.46
C SER A 299 18.72 10.36 22.85
N ASN A 300 19.81 11.11 22.93
CA ASN A 300 20.19 11.85 24.14
C ASN A 300 19.43 13.18 24.31
N GLU A 301 18.50 13.48 23.39
CA GLU A 301 17.64 14.65 23.53
C GLU A 301 16.68 14.49 24.72
N PRO A 302 16.22 15.60 25.32
CA PRO A 302 15.20 15.52 26.35
C PRO A 302 13.98 14.75 25.90
N PRO A 303 13.31 13.98 26.79
CA PRO A 303 12.09 13.30 26.44
C PRO A 303 11.06 14.26 25.87
N ILE A 304 10.42 13.87 24.73
CA ILE A 304 9.44 14.73 24.06
C ILE A 304 8.18 14.92 24.93
N ARG A 305 7.94 13.98 25.85
CA ARG A 305 6.87 14.01 26.86
C ARG A 305 7.23 13.13 28.08
N PRO A 306 6.55 13.35 29.25
CA PRO A 306 6.86 12.58 30.47
C PRO A 306 6.59 11.07 30.36
N ALA A 307 5.61 10.66 29.51
CA ALA A 307 5.22 9.27 29.29
C ALA A 307 4.83 9.04 27.83
N PRO A 308 4.88 7.82 27.30
CA PRO A 308 4.36 7.48 25.98
C PRO A 308 2.89 7.88 25.83
N PHE A 309 2.44 8.06 24.60
CA PHE A 309 1.02 8.26 24.30
C PHE A 309 0.19 7.04 24.74
N PRO A 310 -1.10 7.23 25.06
CA PRO A 310 -2.02 6.10 25.22
C PRO A 310 -2.10 5.31 23.89
N PRO A 311 -2.68 4.09 23.90
CA PRO A 311 -2.88 3.31 22.69
C PRO A 311 -3.53 4.16 21.58
N ALA A 312 -2.97 4.08 20.37
CA ALA A 312 -3.44 4.88 19.26
C ALA A 312 -4.83 4.41 18.79
N PRO A 313 -5.76 5.33 18.47
CA PRO A 313 -6.99 4.97 17.79
C PRO A 313 -6.70 4.48 16.37
N PRO A 314 -7.67 3.82 15.70
CA PRO A 314 -7.56 3.51 14.28
C PRO A 314 -7.19 4.73 13.44
N LEU A 315 -6.43 4.50 12.37
CA LEU A 315 -6.17 5.55 11.39
C LEU A 315 -7.48 5.96 10.70
N PRO A 316 -7.61 7.22 10.23
CA PRO A 316 -8.76 7.65 9.46
C PRO A 316 -9.01 6.72 8.26
N GLY A 317 -10.26 6.31 8.06
CA GLY A 317 -10.66 5.38 7.01
C GLY A 317 -10.50 5.96 5.59
N ASN A 318 -10.44 5.08 4.61
CA ASN A 318 -10.37 5.39 3.19
C ASN A 318 -11.69 5.14 2.45
N ASP A 319 -12.82 5.18 3.16
CA ASP A 319 -14.18 4.93 2.62
C ASP A 319 -14.34 3.54 1.97
N MET A 320 -13.49 2.59 2.36
CA MET A 320 -13.64 1.20 1.95
C MET A 320 -14.92 0.61 2.54
N PRO A 321 -15.63 -0.27 1.82
CA PRO A 321 -16.86 -0.88 2.33
C PRO A 321 -16.63 -1.60 3.65
N ALA A 322 -17.41 -1.28 4.68
CA ALA A 322 -17.32 -1.96 5.98
C ALA A 322 -17.63 -3.47 5.83
N GLN A 323 -18.56 -3.81 4.94
CA GLN A 323 -18.98 -5.18 4.65
C GLN A 323 -19.13 -5.37 3.14
N LEU A 324 -18.91 -6.62 2.69
CA LEU A 324 -19.20 -7.06 1.33
C LEU A 324 -20.37 -8.05 1.40
N ASP A 325 -21.49 -7.77 0.70
CA ASP A 325 -22.56 -8.75 0.55
C ASP A 325 -22.16 -9.76 -0.52
N LEU A 326 -21.72 -10.94 -0.09
CA LEU A 326 -21.25 -12.00 -0.98
C LEU A 326 -22.39 -12.86 -1.54
N ARG A 327 -23.64 -12.61 -1.15
CA ARG A 327 -24.82 -13.22 -1.78
C ARG A 327 -24.92 -12.72 -3.22
N GLY A 328 -24.92 -13.61 -4.16
CA GLY A 328 -24.93 -13.25 -5.58
C GLY A 328 -23.61 -12.63 -6.09
N ALA A 329 -22.49 -12.75 -5.37
CA ALA A 329 -21.18 -12.37 -5.86
C ALA A 329 -20.83 -13.15 -7.15
N ALA A 330 -20.13 -12.49 -8.07
CA ALA A 330 -19.53 -13.18 -9.21
C ALA A 330 -18.35 -14.02 -8.69
N ARG A 331 -18.29 -15.31 -9.05
CA ARG A 331 -17.27 -16.23 -8.55
C ARG A 331 -16.41 -16.71 -9.71
N PHE A 332 -15.09 -16.62 -9.54
CA PHE A 332 -14.11 -17.05 -10.54
C PHE A 332 -12.99 -17.83 -9.88
N GLU A 333 -12.34 -18.67 -10.68
CA GLU A 333 -11.16 -19.42 -10.26
C GLU A 333 -9.93 -18.92 -11.02
N LEU A 334 -8.80 -18.86 -10.34
CA LEU A 334 -7.54 -18.45 -10.91
C LEU A 334 -6.42 -19.38 -10.41
N ALA A 335 -5.82 -20.11 -11.35
CA ALA A 335 -4.67 -20.95 -11.04
C ALA A 335 -3.37 -20.10 -11.06
N LEU A 336 -2.59 -20.24 -9.99
CA LEU A 336 -1.26 -19.68 -9.85
C LEU A 336 -0.21 -20.79 -10.06
N GLY A 337 1.02 -20.40 -10.41
CA GLY A 337 2.12 -21.36 -10.58
C GLY A 337 2.07 -22.16 -11.88
N THR A 338 1.12 -21.89 -12.78
CA THR A 338 1.01 -22.51 -14.10
C THR A 338 1.27 -21.49 -15.19
N PRO A 339 2.33 -21.59 -15.98
CA PRO A 339 2.69 -20.56 -16.96
C PRO A 339 1.77 -20.50 -18.19
N THR A 340 0.95 -21.52 -18.44
CA THR A 340 0.20 -21.66 -19.70
C THR A 340 -0.89 -20.62 -19.95
N GLU A 341 -1.38 -19.94 -18.92
CA GLU A 341 -2.42 -18.92 -19.03
C GLU A 341 -1.92 -17.49 -18.72
N TRP A 342 -0.66 -17.36 -18.40
CA TRP A 342 -0.04 -16.12 -17.98
C TRP A 342 0.98 -15.66 -19.02
N PHE A 343 1.16 -14.36 -19.13
CA PHE A 343 2.08 -13.73 -20.08
C PHE A 343 3.24 -13.08 -19.33
N ARG A 344 4.42 -13.07 -19.91
CA ARG A 344 5.45 -12.11 -19.51
C ARG A 344 4.99 -10.70 -19.90
N PRO A 345 5.38 -9.64 -19.20
CA PRO A 345 5.02 -8.27 -19.57
C PRO A 345 5.32 -7.92 -21.04
N ALA A 346 6.43 -8.41 -21.60
CA ALA A 346 6.80 -8.20 -23.00
C ALA A 346 5.89 -8.92 -24.00
N ASP A 347 5.32 -10.06 -23.63
CA ASP A 347 4.44 -10.87 -24.47
C ASP A 347 2.96 -10.50 -24.34
N PHE A 348 2.65 -9.60 -23.40
CA PHE A 348 1.27 -9.22 -23.11
C PHE A 348 0.63 -8.48 -24.27
N LYS A 349 -0.57 -8.91 -24.65
CA LYS A 349 -1.39 -8.28 -25.69
C LYS A 349 -2.73 -7.84 -25.09
N PRO A 350 -3.11 -6.57 -25.20
CA PRO A 350 -4.42 -6.08 -24.72
C PRO A 350 -5.62 -6.79 -25.36
N SER A 351 -5.43 -7.46 -26.50
CA SER A 351 -6.44 -8.28 -27.19
C SER A 351 -6.56 -9.71 -26.63
N ALA A 352 -5.67 -10.14 -25.72
CA ALA A 352 -5.78 -11.44 -25.07
C ALA A 352 -7.09 -11.50 -24.27
N ALA A 353 -7.66 -12.70 -24.11
CA ALA A 353 -8.84 -12.89 -23.29
C ALA A 353 -8.60 -12.51 -21.83
N PRO A 354 -9.54 -11.78 -21.17
CA PRO A 354 -9.42 -11.47 -19.75
C PRO A 354 -9.48 -12.75 -18.91
N ALA A 355 -8.87 -12.72 -17.72
CA ALA A 355 -9.01 -13.77 -16.73
C ALA A 355 -10.46 -13.90 -16.27
N PHE A 356 -11.15 -12.77 -16.13
CA PHE A 356 -12.58 -12.69 -15.85
C PHE A 356 -13.12 -11.31 -16.20
N GLN A 357 -14.45 -11.21 -16.22
CA GLN A 357 -15.19 -9.96 -16.42
C GLN A 357 -16.21 -9.80 -15.30
N ALA A 358 -16.26 -8.64 -14.67
CA ALA A 358 -17.18 -8.31 -13.61
C ALA A 358 -18.05 -7.11 -13.98
N LYS A 359 -19.28 -7.06 -13.46
CA LYS A 359 -20.13 -5.86 -13.56
C LYS A 359 -19.75 -4.87 -12.48
N ALA A 360 -19.73 -3.57 -12.83
CA ALA A 360 -19.52 -2.51 -11.86
C ALA A 360 -20.55 -2.57 -10.71
N GLY A 361 -20.07 -2.28 -9.50
CA GLY A 361 -20.86 -2.37 -8.28
C GLY A 361 -21.16 -3.78 -7.78
N ARG A 362 -20.69 -4.84 -8.46
CA ARG A 362 -20.90 -6.21 -8.04
C ARG A 362 -19.73 -6.74 -7.22
N PRO A 363 -19.98 -7.42 -6.08
CA PRO A 363 -18.94 -8.16 -5.37
C PRO A 363 -18.39 -9.30 -6.22
N VAL A 364 -17.09 -9.51 -6.13
CA VAL A 364 -16.37 -10.58 -6.82
C VAL A 364 -15.65 -11.42 -5.78
N VAL A 365 -15.73 -12.75 -5.93
CA VAL A 365 -14.96 -13.72 -5.17
C VAL A 365 -14.02 -14.44 -6.13
N LEU A 366 -12.72 -14.38 -5.85
CA LEU A 366 -11.71 -15.15 -6.56
C LEU A 366 -11.21 -16.30 -5.68
N THR A 367 -11.25 -17.49 -6.22
CA THR A 367 -10.61 -18.68 -5.65
C THR A 367 -9.23 -18.82 -6.29
N LEU A 368 -8.20 -18.66 -5.50
CA LEU A 368 -6.78 -18.67 -5.92
C LEU A 368 -6.18 -20.01 -5.53
N THR A 369 -5.76 -20.82 -6.48
CA THR A 369 -5.12 -22.11 -6.21
C THR A 369 -3.69 -22.09 -6.73
N ASN A 370 -2.70 -22.21 -5.85
CA ASN A 370 -1.31 -22.35 -6.26
C ASN A 370 -1.01 -23.81 -6.65
N ARG A 371 -0.84 -24.05 -7.94
CA ARG A 371 -0.49 -25.36 -8.52
C ARG A 371 1.01 -25.50 -8.75
N GLY A 372 1.80 -24.49 -8.44
CA GLY A 372 3.27 -24.53 -8.54
C GLY A 372 3.94 -25.23 -7.37
N ALA A 373 5.23 -25.46 -7.49
CA ALA A 373 6.07 -26.11 -6.47
C ALA A 373 6.58 -25.12 -5.41
N ILE A 374 6.44 -23.81 -5.62
CA ILE A 374 6.91 -22.75 -4.74
C ILE A 374 5.78 -21.74 -4.48
N ALA A 375 5.92 -20.94 -3.43
CA ALA A 375 4.93 -19.92 -3.11
C ALA A 375 4.80 -18.92 -4.28
N SER A 376 3.57 -18.53 -4.56
CA SER A 376 3.23 -17.52 -5.57
C SER A 376 2.58 -16.33 -4.91
N VAL A 377 3.02 -15.13 -5.25
CA VAL A 377 2.43 -13.88 -4.80
C VAL A 377 1.52 -13.37 -5.90
N LEU A 378 0.26 -13.21 -5.56
CA LEU A 378 -0.72 -12.53 -6.40
C LEU A 378 -0.78 -11.07 -6.01
N ARG A 379 -0.85 -10.18 -6.99
CA ARG A 379 -1.22 -8.79 -6.84
C ARG A 379 -2.42 -8.46 -7.74
N LEU A 380 -3.43 -7.83 -7.15
CA LEU A 380 -4.60 -7.35 -7.86
C LEU A 380 -4.47 -5.83 -8.06
N HIS A 381 -4.48 -5.36 -9.29
CA HIS A 381 -4.46 -3.93 -9.57
C HIS A 381 -5.85 -3.32 -9.49
N GLY A 382 -5.92 -2.04 -9.18
CA GLY A 382 -7.12 -1.21 -9.24
C GLY A 382 -8.17 -1.44 -8.17
N HIS A 383 -8.04 -2.49 -7.35
CA HIS A 383 -8.96 -2.80 -6.25
C HIS A 383 -8.25 -3.49 -5.10
N HIS A 384 -8.55 -3.07 -3.88
CA HIS A 384 -8.20 -3.86 -2.70
C HIS A 384 -9.23 -4.95 -2.46
N PHE A 385 -8.80 -6.02 -1.81
CA PHE A 385 -9.63 -7.18 -1.49
C PHE A 385 -9.53 -7.58 -0.01
N ARG A 386 -10.52 -8.32 0.46
CA ARG A 386 -10.48 -9.01 1.74
C ARG A 386 -10.13 -10.47 1.56
N LEU A 387 -9.28 -11.00 2.43
CA LEU A 387 -9.00 -12.42 2.52
C LEU A 387 -10.17 -13.09 3.27
N LEU A 388 -10.79 -14.09 2.64
CA LEU A 388 -11.89 -14.87 3.23
C LEU A 388 -11.36 -16.02 4.08
N ASP A 389 -12.09 -16.37 5.13
CA ASP A 389 -11.80 -17.56 5.91
C ASP A 389 -12.09 -18.84 5.09
N ARG A 390 -11.41 -19.94 5.44
CA ARG A 390 -11.51 -21.20 4.68
C ARG A 390 -12.85 -21.91 4.86
N LEU A 391 -13.47 -21.75 6.03
CA LEU A 391 -14.64 -22.52 6.43
C LEU A 391 -15.97 -21.85 6.09
N ASP A 392 -15.98 -20.53 6.06
CA ASP A 392 -17.15 -19.71 5.78
C ASP A 392 -16.76 -18.49 4.93
N ASP A 393 -17.71 -17.62 4.60
CA ASP A 393 -17.44 -16.37 3.89
C ASP A 393 -17.09 -15.22 4.87
N GLY A 394 -16.68 -15.51 6.11
CA GLY A 394 -16.07 -14.56 7.00
C GLY A 394 -14.73 -14.05 6.43
N TRP A 395 -14.37 -12.83 6.77
CA TRP A 395 -13.14 -12.20 6.25
C TRP A 395 -12.25 -11.65 7.36
N LYS A 396 -10.96 -11.54 7.04
CA LYS A 396 -10.01 -10.86 7.93
C LYS A 396 -10.32 -9.35 7.98
N PRO A 397 -10.12 -8.70 9.13
CA PRO A 397 -10.54 -7.30 9.37
C PRO A 397 -9.66 -6.24 8.69
N PHE A 398 -8.96 -6.58 7.63
CA PHE A 398 -8.08 -5.69 6.89
C PHE A 398 -8.22 -5.89 5.37
N TRP A 399 -7.84 -4.88 4.62
CA TRP A 399 -7.81 -4.88 3.16
C TRP A 399 -6.39 -5.11 2.66
N LEU A 400 -6.25 -5.83 1.55
CA LEU A 400 -4.99 -6.18 0.90
C LEU A 400 -5.08 -5.86 -0.60
N ASP A 401 -3.94 -5.68 -1.24
CA ASP A 401 -3.81 -5.76 -2.71
C ASP A 401 -2.85 -6.87 -3.14
N THR A 402 -2.11 -7.43 -2.20
CA THR A 402 -1.05 -8.42 -2.41
C THR A 402 -1.24 -9.61 -1.48
N LEU A 403 -1.13 -10.84 -1.99
CA LEU A 403 -1.31 -12.07 -1.22
C LEU A 403 -0.34 -13.15 -1.65
N ALA A 404 0.43 -13.70 -0.72
CA ALA A 404 1.22 -14.92 -0.93
C ALA A 404 0.35 -16.16 -0.73
N VAL A 405 0.45 -17.11 -1.65
CA VAL A 405 -0.25 -18.40 -1.62
C VAL A 405 0.78 -19.51 -1.70
N GLU A 406 0.86 -20.34 -0.64
CA GLU A 406 1.80 -21.44 -0.56
C GLU A 406 1.51 -22.55 -1.58
N PRO A 407 2.48 -23.39 -1.91
CA PRO A 407 2.29 -24.54 -2.82
C PRO A 407 1.13 -25.41 -2.39
N GLY A 408 0.28 -25.79 -3.33
CA GLY A 408 -0.88 -26.66 -3.10
C GLY A 408 -2.01 -26.02 -2.29
N GLN A 409 -1.87 -24.78 -1.83
CA GLN A 409 -2.91 -24.09 -1.09
C GLN A 409 -3.92 -23.40 -2.01
N THR A 410 -5.16 -23.35 -1.51
CA THR A 410 -6.24 -22.54 -2.08
C THR A 410 -6.61 -21.45 -1.09
N GLN A 411 -6.69 -20.20 -1.57
CA GLN A 411 -7.16 -19.04 -0.82
C GLN A 411 -8.34 -18.41 -1.56
N ARG A 412 -9.25 -17.80 -0.81
CA ARG A 412 -10.37 -17.04 -1.40
C ARG A 412 -10.24 -15.58 -1.00
N ILE A 413 -10.39 -14.71 -1.98
CA ILE A 413 -10.41 -13.26 -1.78
C ILE A 413 -11.71 -12.69 -2.31
N ALA A 414 -12.15 -11.55 -1.75
CA ALA A 414 -13.33 -10.86 -2.21
C ALA A 414 -13.08 -9.34 -2.31
N PHE A 415 -13.62 -8.73 -3.36
CA PHE A 415 -13.58 -7.29 -3.55
C PHE A 415 -14.86 -6.77 -4.19
N LEU A 416 -15.11 -5.48 -4.08
CA LEU A 416 -16.17 -4.79 -4.81
C LEU A 416 -15.58 -4.32 -6.16
N ALA A 417 -16.18 -4.72 -7.27
CA ALA A 417 -15.81 -4.23 -8.60
C ALA A 417 -16.34 -2.80 -8.79
N GLU A 418 -15.73 -1.84 -8.09
CA GLU A 418 -16.24 -0.46 -7.99
C GLU A 418 -15.89 0.39 -9.20
N TYR A 419 -14.69 0.21 -9.75
CA TYR A 419 -14.16 1.11 -10.77
C TYR A 419 -14.17 0.44 -12.15
N PRO A 420 -15.02 0.92 -13.10
CA PRO A 420 -15.02 0.39 -14.47
C PRO A 420 -13.67 0.60 -15.16
N GLY A 421 -13.23 -0.42 -15.90
CA GLY A 421 -11.97 -0.37 -16.63
C GLY A 421 -11.29 -1.73 -16.79
N ARG A 422 -10.05 -1.69 -17.27
CA ARG A 422 -9.16 -2.85 -17.40
C ARG A 422 -8.04 -2.76 -16.40
N TYR A 423 -7.72 -3.87 -15.76
CA TYR A 423 -6.72 -3.93 -14.70
C TYR A 423 -5.87 -5.17 -14.81
N LEU A 424 -4.61 -5.07 -14.45
CA LEU A 424 -3.72 -6.23 -14.38
C LEU A 424 -4.00 -7.08 -13.16
N ILE A 425 -3.61 -8.32 -13.29
CA ILE A 425 -3.33 -9.25 -12.19
C ILE A 425 -1.90 -9.69 -12.40
N GLU A 426 -1.07 -9.55 -11.39
CA GLU A 426 0.31 -10.04 -11.42
C GLU A 426 0.46 -11.31 -10.61
N GLN A 427 1.34 -12.17 -11.10
CA GLN A 427 1.81 -13.34 -10.37
C GLN A 427 3.35 -13.32 -10.36
N ILE A 428 3.91 -13.51 -9.18
CA ILE A 428 5.35 -13.60 -8.97
C ILE A 428 5.62 -14.84 -8.12
N ALA A 429 6.39 -15.78 -8.62
CA ALA A 429 6.88 -16.88 -7.80
C ALA A 429 8.04 -16.42 -6.91
N THR A 430 8.13 -16.96 -5.70
CA THR A 430 9.18 -16.58 -4.71
C THR A 430 10.53 -17.23 -4.99
N ASP A 431 10.92 -17.27 -6.25
CA ASP A 431 12.21 -17.72 -6.75
C ASP A 431 12.85 -16.58 -7.55
N TRP A 432 14.13 -16.32 -7.31
CA TRP A 432 14.84 -15.23 -7.97
C TRP A 432 14.85 -15.36 -9.49
N ALA A 433 15.02 -16.56 -10.02
CA ALA A 433 15.04 -16.83 -11.45
C ALA A 433 13.64 -16.84 -12.11
N ALA A 434 12.58 -16.85 -11.32
CA ALA A 434 11.23 -16.89 -11.85
C ALA A 434 10.85 -15.58 -12.58
N PRO A 435 10.15 -15.66 -13.72
CA PRO A 435 9.64 -14.49 -14.39
C PRO A 435 8.50 -13.82 -13.60
N ARG A 436 8.30 -12.52 -13.81
CA ARG A 436 7.03 -11.85 -13.51
C ARG A 436 6.03 -12.24 -14.59
N LEU A 437 4.80 -12.55 -14.17
CA LEU A 437 3.73 -12.95 -15.08
C LEU A 437 2.51 -12.08 -14.86
N VAL A 438 1.76 -11.80 -15.94
CA VAL A 438 0.59 -10.92 -15.91
C VAL A 438 -0.60 -11.54 -16.63
N ARG A 439 -1.78 -11.23 -16.14
CA ARG A 439 -3.08 -11.36 -16.81
C ARG A 439 -3.85 -10.07 -16.61
N TRP A 440 -5.04 -9.97 -17.11
CA TRP A 440 -5.92 -8.83 -16.88
C TRP A 440 -7.37 -9.26 -16.66
N TYR A 441 -8.13 -8.38 -16.03
CA TYR A 441 -9.57 -8.48 -15.88
C TYR A 441 -10.25 -7.16 -16.25
N SER A 442 -11.56 -7.21 -16.46
CA SER A 442 -12.34 -5.99 -16.72
C SER A 442 -13.49 -5.84 -15.75
N VAL A 443 -13.80 -4.58 -15.45
CA VAL A 443 -15.02 -4.15 -14.77
C VAL A 443 -15.83 -3.33 -15.77
N GLN A 444 -17.10 -3.69 -16.01
CA GLN A 444 -17.98 -3.11 -17.04
C GLN A 444 -19.28 -2.59 -16.43
#